data_6af8a345506fef3b54809d3d068ac36c
#
_entry.id   6af8a345506fef3b54809d3d068ac36c
#
_cell.length_a   1.000
_cell.length_b   1.000
_cell.length_c   1.000
_cell.angle_alpha   90.00
_cell.angle_beta   90.00
_cell.angle_gamma   90.00
#
_symmetry.space_group_name_H-M   'P 1'
#
loop_
_entity.id
_entity.type
_entity.pdbx_description
1 polymer ?
#
loop_
_entity_poly.entity_id
_entity_poly.type
_entity_poly.pdbx_seq_one_letter_code
_entity_poly.pdbx_strand_id
1 'polypeptide(L)'
;TEDRKQVYLDRKKNQGMMGIPTGIPHLDYILKGLIDETLTTIIATTGVGKAVTLNTPILTPQGFVPMRDIKVGSVVYDEKGRECNVLKVFPQGKKQVYRVHFEDGTYVDCCKDHLWKFKTKDDVSRNNGWRVETTEQLVQIHLRRGKAYNLSVPVSEAIHFGYKELPLDPYVLGCLLGDGGFTTDRITFTNPEIDILNRMEESLQLKKWGRFVEHKGTKCQYVF
;
A
#
# COMPACT_ATOMS: atom_id res chain seq x y z
N THR A 1 22.25 -18.07 37.53
CA THR A 1 22.70 -16.87 38.29
C THR A 1 23.95 -16.25 37.66
N GLU A 2 24.80 -17.02 37.02
CA GLU A 2 25.94 -16.50 36.25
C GLU A 2 25.51 -15.79 34.98
N ASP A 3 24.51 -16.30 34.34
CA ASP A 3 23.90 -15.74 33.11
C ASP A 3 23.35 -14.31 33.29
N ARG A 4 22.69 -14.04 34.44
CA ARG A 4 22.20 -12.69 34.78
C ARG A 4 23.32 -11.70 35.05
N LYS A 5 24.43 -12.15 35.59
CA LYS A 5 25.58 -11.31 35.87
C LYS A 5 26.33 -10.95 34.59
N GLN A 6 26.42 -11.91 33.67
CA GLN A 6 27.01 -11.68 32.34
C GLN A 6 26.17 -10.69 31.55
N VAL A 7 24.85 -10.87 31.49
CA VAL A 7 23.91 -9.92 30.84
C VAL A 7 24.02 -8.52 31.45
N TYR A 8 24.19 -8.41 32.77
CA TYR A 8 24.38 -7.10 33.44
C TYR A 8 25.70 -6.43 33.05
N LEU A 9 26.79 -7.19 32.98
CA LEU A 9 28.10 -6.70 32.59
C LEU A 9 28.15 -6.25 31.14
N ASP A 10 27.50 -7.01 30.27
CA ASP A 10 27.40 -6.67 28.84
C ASP A 10 26.54 -5.43 28.63
N ARG A 11 25.44 -5.26 29.38
CA ARG A 11 24.63 -4.02 29.41
C ARG A 11 25.42 -2.81 29.87
N LYS A 12 26.26 -2.97 30.89
CA LYS A 12 27.13 -1.90 31.40
C LYS A 12 28.22 -1.52 30.40
N LYS A 13 28.78 -2.50 29.68
CA LYS A 13 29.79 -2.33 28.66
C LYS A 13 29.22 -1.64 27.40
N ASN A 14 27.98 -1.91 27.06
CA ASN A 14 27.26 -1.38 25.91
C ASN A 14 26.36 -0.16 26.22
N GLN A 15 26.68 0.60 27.28
CA GLN A 15 25.93 1.80 27.68
C GLN A 15 24.42 1.58 27.85
N GLY A 16 24.02 0.40 28.32
CA GLY A 16 22.61 0.04 28.53
C GLY A 16 21.86 -0.44 27.29
N MET A 17 22.54 -0.65 26.17
CA MET A 17 21.96 -1.28 24.98
C MET A 17 21.60 -2.74 25.21
N MET A 18 20.44 -3.15 24.69
CA MET A 18 19.91 -4.53 24.80
C MET A 18 19.95 -5.31 23.49
N GLY A 19 20.14 -4.61 22.37
CA GLY A 19 20.15 -5.17 21.02
C GLY A 19 21.28 -4.59 20.12
N ILE A 20 21.18 -4.85 18.82
CA ILE A 20 22.12 -4.37 17.82
C ILE A 20 22.01 -2.86 17.69
N PRO A 21 23.11 -2.08 17.80
CA PRO A 21 23.07 -0.63 17.63
C PRO A 21 22.62 -0.24 16.23
N THR A 22 21.75 0.75 16.12
CA THR A 22 21.35 1.33 14.83
C THR A 22 22.41 2.24 14.23
N GLY A 23 23.40 2.64 15.04
CA GLY A 23 24.43 3.62 14.66
C GLY A 23 23.94 5.08 14.76
N ILE A 24 22.71 5.31 15.20
CA ILE A 24 22.14 6.64 15.44
C ILE A 24 22.01 6.82 16.96
N PRO A 25 22.88 7.59 17.64
CA PRO A 25 22.96 7.63 19.12
C PRO A 25 21.64 7.95 19.81
N HIS A 26 20.86 8.87 19.25
CA HIS A 26 19.56 9.26 19.84
C HIS A 26 18.50 8.15 19.68
N LEU A 27 18.53 7.42 18.58
CA LEU A 27 17.64 6.29 18.35
C LEU A 27 18.02 5.11 19.23
N ASP A 28 19.32 4.85 19.37
CA ASP A 28 19.85 3.82 20.25
C ASP A 28 19.54 4.09 21.74
N TYR A 29 19.56 5.36 22.14
CA TYR A 29 19.15 5.77 23.48
C TYR A 29 17.68 5.43 23.76
N ILE A 30 16.80 5.66 22.78
CA ILE A 30 15.34 5.43 22.91
C ILE A 30 15.01 3.94 22.82
N LEU A 31 15.53 3.25 21.80
CA LEU A 31 15.20 1.84 21.50
C LEU A 31 16.04 0.84 22.29
N LYS A 32 17.18 1.27 22.86
CA LYS A 32 18.17 0.40 23.49
C LYS A 32 18.78 -0.63 22.51
N GLY A 33 18.83 -0.29 21.21
CA GLY A 33 19.20 -1.16 20.11
C GLY A 33 18.01 -1.95 19.53
N LEU A 34 18.25 -2.61 18.39
CA LEU A 34 17.30 -3.54 17.77
C LEU A 34 17.40 -4.89 18.48
N ILE A 35 16.34 -5.31 19.18
CA ILE A 35 16.30 -6.55 19.96
C ILE A 35 15.74 -7.67 19.07
N ASP A 36 16.35 -8.85 19.13
CA ASP A 36 15.86 -10.04 18.42
C ASP A 36 14.42 -10.37 18.82
N GLU A 37 13.62 -10.87 17.86
CA GLU A 37 12.21 -11.23 18.01
C GLU A 37 11.25 -10.04 18.26
N THR A 38 11.74 -8.81 18.23
CA THR A 38 10.86 -7.62 18.26
C THR A 38 10.74 -7.03 16.86
N LEU A 39 9.50 -6.91 16.36
CA LEU A 39 9.22 -6.18 15.13
C LEU A 39 9.32 -4.67 15.42
N THR A 40 10.53 -4.13 15.31
CA THR A 40 10.72 -2.67 15.36
C THR A 40 10.41 -2.11 13.98
N THR A 41 9.16 -1.80 13.74
CA THR A 41 8.78 -1.06 12.53
C THR A 41 9.14 0.41 12.75
N ILE A 42 10.33 0.79 12.29
CA ILE A 42 10.64 2.20 12.10
C ILE A 42 9.86 2.63 10.86
N ILE A 43 8.62 3.05 11.03
CA ILE A 43 8.02 3.95 10.07
C ILE A 43 8.70 5.30 10.34
N ALA A 44 9.90 5.37 9.85
CA ALA A 44 10.44 6.64 9.54
C ALA A 44 9.67 7.09 8.28
N THR A 45 8.59 7.77 8.50
CA THR A 45 8.65 9.09 7.93
C THR A 45 9.95 9.62 8.46
N THR A 46 11.01 9.24 7.80
CA THR A 46 12.38 9.55 8.17
C THR A 46 12.40 11.02 8.40
N GLY A 47 12.64 11.40 9.62
CA GLY A 47 12.27 12.69 10.18
C GLY A 47 13.04 13.88 9.66
N VAL A 48 13.70 13.81 8.55
CA VAL A 48 14.27 14.96 7.88
C VAL A 48 14.01 14.78 6.40
N GLY A 49 13.08 15.58 5.85
CA GLY A 49 12.92 15.71 4.43
C GLY A 49 11.77 14.93 3.75
N LYS A 50 10.94 14.20 4.46
CA LYS A 50 9.80 13.47 3.88
C LYS A 50 8.48 14.14 4.23
N ALA A 51 8.23 15.33 3.68
CA ALA A 51 6.94 15.97 3.87
C ALA A 51 6.11 15.85 2.58
N VAL A 52 4.92 15.31 2.74
CA VAL A 52 3.81 15.45 1.80
C VAL A 52 2.88 16.56 2.28
N THR A 53 1.96 17.00 1.42
CA THR A 53 1.00 18.04 1.82
C THR A 53 -0.01 17.50 2.83
N LEU A 54 -0.58 18.40 3.62
CA LEU A 54 -1.57 18.05 4.65
C LEU A 54 -2.83 17.37 4.09
N ASN A 55 -3.12 17.59 2.81
CA ASN A 55 -4.28 17.00 2.14
C ASN A 55 -3.97 15.68 1.44
N THR A 56 -2.71 15.22 1.42
CA THR A 56 -2.34 13.94 0.82
C THR A 56 -3.13 12.81 1.47
N PRO A 57 -3.89 12.00 0.69
CA PRO A 57 -4.65 10.89 1.22
C PRO A 57 -3.71 9.75 1.64
N ILE A 58 -3.82 9.32 2.88
CA ILE A 58 -3.09 8.18 3.46
C ILE A 58 -4.07 7.04 3.66
N LEU A 59 -3.72 5.86 3.16
CA LEU A 59 -4.58 4.69 3.30
C LEU A 59 -4.49 4.11 4.71
N THR A 60 -5.65 3.92 5.32
CA THR A 60 -5.84 3.34 6.65
C THR A 60 -6.87 2.19 6.58
N PRO A 61 -7.02 1.35 7.61
CA PRO A 61 -8.08 0.33 7.65
C PRO A 61 -9.50 0.87 7.50
N GLN A 62 -9.71 2.16 7.81
CA GLN A 62 -10.99 2.85 7.67
C GLN A 62 -11.18 3.53 6.30
N GLY A 63 -10.18 3.43 5.42
CA GLY A 63 -10.15 4.09 4.13
C GLY A 63 -9.13 5.22 4.05
N PHE A 64 -9.25 6.11 3.07
CA PHE A 64 -8.31 7.22 2.89
C PHE A 64 -8.57 8.35 3.88
N VAL A 65 -7.53 8.73 4.63
CA VAL A 65 -7.55 9.81 5.61
C VAL A 65 -6.50 10.86 5.22
N PRO A 66 -6.81 12.16 5.23
CA PRO A 66 -5.82 13.20 4.95
C PRO A 66 -4.65 13.15 5.93
N MET A 67 -3.43 13.43 5.44
CA MET A 67 -2.20 13.41 6.24
C MET A 67 -2.29 14.27 7.52
N ARG A 68 -3.02 15.40 7.47
CA ARG A 68 -3.23 16.26 8.64
C ARG A 68 -3.96 15.60 9.80
N ASP A 69 -4.75 14.57 9.53
CA ASP A 69 -5.58 13.86 10.52
C ASP A 69 -4.88 12.61 11.06
N ILE A 70 -3.72 12.24 10.48
CA ILE A 70 -2.88 11.13 10.96
C ILE A 70 -2.19 11.54 12.27
N LYS A 71 -2.34 10.71 13.30
CA LYS A 71 -1.83 10.92 14.66
C LYS A 71 -0.96 9.75 15.09
N VAL A 72 -0.22 9.93 16.16
CA VAL A 72 0.46 8.82 16.85
C VAL A 72 -0.59 7.79 17.26
N GLY A 73 -0.31 6.53 16.97
CA GLY A 73 -1.25 5.40 17.16
C GLY A 73 -2.22 5.16 16.00
N SER A 74 -2.29 6.05 14.99
CA SER A 74 -3.03 5.72 13.75
C SER A 74 -2.43 4.48 13.09
N VAL A 75 -3.29 3.64 12.50
CA VAL A 75 -2.86 2.47 11.71
C VAL A 75 -2.81 2.87 10.23
N VAL A 76 -1.69 2.58 9.58
CA VAL A 76 -1.46 2.79 8.15
C VAL A 76 -0.89 1.51 7.53
N TYR A 77 -0.71 1.46 6.21
CA TYR A 77 -0.16 0.30 5.53
C TYR A 77 1.28 0.54 5.04
N ASP A 78 2.12 -0.49 5.16
CA ASP A 78 3.48 -0.50 4.60
C ASP A 78 3.46 -0.89 3.11
N GLU A 79 4.64 -0.96 2.47
CA GLU A 79 4.78 -1.36 1.07
C GLU A 79 4.35 -2.80 0.77
N LYS A 80 4.27 -3.64 1.80
CA LYS A 80 3.82 -5.04 1.72
C LYS A 80 2.34 -5.22 2.05
N GLY A 81 1.60 -4.12 2.17
CA GLY A 81 0.18 -4.15 2.50
C GLY A 81 -0.13 -4.53 3.95
N ARG A 82 0.85 -4.52 4.86
CA ARG A 82 0.68 -4.88 6.27
C ARG A 82 0.36 -3.66 7.10
N GLU A 83 -0.47 -3.84 8.10
CA GLU A 83 -0.79 -2.80 9.08
C GLU A 83 0.42 -2.43 9.92
N CYS A 84 0.61 -1.13 10.13
CA CYS A 84 1.64 -0.59 10.98
C CYS A 84 1.18 0.68 11.71
N ASN A 85 1.64 0.83 12.95
CA ASN A 85 1.28 1.96 13.79
C ASN A 85 2.16 3.17 13.52
N VAL A 86 1.56 4.35 13.48
CA VAL A 86 2.27 5.63 13.44
C VAL A 86 2.89 5.89 14.80
N LEU A 87 4.20 5.84 14.90
CA LEU A 87 4.94 6.01 16.16
C LEU A 87 5.15 7.49 16.50
N LYS A 88 5.31 8.35 15.48
CA LYS A 88 5.58 9.77 15.67
C LYS A 88 5.14 10.59 14.45
N VAL A 89 4.70 11.81 14.71
CA VAL A 89 4.35 12.80 13.67
C VAL A 89 5.27 14.00 13.82
N PHE A 90 5.84 14.47 12.71
CA PHE A 90 6.79 15.59 12.68
C PHE A 90 6.26 16.69 11.75
N PRO A 91 5.59 17.71 12.26
CA PRO A 91 5.19 18.87 11.47
C PRO A 91 6.41 19.58 10.89
N GLN A 92 6.44 19.78 9.58
CA GLN A 92 7.59 20.36 8.88
C GLN A 92 7.45 21.87 8.58
N GLY A 93 6.34 22.47 9.00
CA GLY A 93 6.05 23.88 8.71
C GLY A 93 5.78 24.13 7.22
N LYS A 94 5.95 25.39 6.81
CA LYS A 94 5.79 25.79 5.40
C LYS A 94 7.04 25.47 4.61
N LYS A 95 6.91 24.66 3.54
CA LYS A 95 7.98 24.31 2.61
C LYS A 95 7.53 24.54 1.18
N GLN A 96 8.49 24.69 0.27
CA GLN A 96 8.20 24.65 -1.17
C GLN A 96 7.68 23.27 -1.55
N VAL A 97 6.61 23.24 -2.35
CA VAL A 97 5.95 22.01 -2.80
C VAL A 97 6.31 21.77 -4.25
N TYR A 98 6.64 20.52 -4.56
CA TYR A 98 6.87 19.98 -5.88
C TYR A 98 5.75 19.00 -6.19
N ARG A 99 5.17 19.08 -7.38
CA ARG A 99 4.17 18.13 -7.85
C ARG A 99 4.82 17.11 -8.77
N VAL A 100 4.78 15.84 -8.35
CA VAL A 100 5.24 14.70 -9.14
C VAL A 100 4.05 14.04 -9.80
N HIS A 101 4.00 14.07 -11.14
CA HIS A 101 2.93 13.46 -11.93
C HIS A 101 3.32 12.05 -12.36
N PHE A 102 2.36 11.13 -12.30
CA PHE A 102 2.48 9.77 -12.81
C PHE A 102 1.81 9.61 -14.18
N GLU A 103 2.08 8.49 -14.84
CA GLU A 103 1.58 8.21 -16.19
C GLU A 103 0.06 8.03 -16.23
N ASP A 104 -0.53 7.54 -15.14
CA ASP A 104 -1.97 7.34 -14.97
C ASP A 104 -2.76 8.65 -14.72
N GLY A 105 -2.07 9.79 -14.72
CA GLY A 105 -2.65 11.11 -14.47
C GLY A 105 -2.74 11.48 -12.98
N THR A 106 -2.42 10.59 -12.08
CA THR A 106 -2.35 10.90 -10.64
C THR A 106 -1.11 11.75 -10.32
N TYR A 107 -1.09 12.34 -9.14
CA TYR A 107 0.07 13.12 -8.68
C TYR A 107 0.25 13.05 -7.16
N VAL A 108 1.47 13.35 -6.73
CA VAL A 108 1.80 13.55 -5.31
C VAL A 108 2.47 14.90 -5.13
N ASP A 109 1.98 15.67 -4.16
CA ASP A 109 2.58 16.94 -3.72
C ASP A 109 3.51 16.69 -2.53
N CYS A 110 4.80 17.00 -2.69
CA CYS A 110 5.81 16.72 -1.69
C CYS A 110 6.87 17.82 -1.62
N CYS A 111 7.69 17.83 -0.56
CA CYS A 111 8.83 18.75 -0.46
C CYS A 111 10.05 18.25 -1.25
N LYS A 112 11.04 19.13 -1.44
CA LYS A 112 12.29 18.80 -2.15
C LYS A 112 13.05 17.60 -1.56
N ASP A 113 12.97 17.45 -0.26
CA ASP A 113 13.69 16.41 0.50
C ASP A 113 12.89 15.08 0.60
N HIS A 114 11.69 15.00 -0.01
CA HIS A 114 10.89 13.77 -0.01
C HIS A 114 11.63 12.65 -0.72
N LEU A 115 11.72 11.46 -0.08
CA LEU A 115 12.44 10.32 -0.62
C LEU A 115 11.53 9.45 -1.49
N TRP A 116 12.04 9.11 -2.65
CA TRP A 116 11.41 8.23 -3.62
C TRP A 116 12.19 6.94 -3.78
N LYS A 117 11.52 5.82 -3.66
CA LYS A 117 12.05 4.50 -4.05
C LYS A 117 11.69 4.29 -5.51
N PHE A 118 12.68 4.08 -6.37
CA PHE A 118 12.47 3.99 -7.81
C PHE A 118 13.50 3.12 -8.52
N LYS A 119 13.22 2.79 -9.77
CA LYS A 119 14.17 2.22 -10.75
C LYS A 119 14.12 3.03 -12.03
N THR A 120 15.26 3.18 -12.69
CA THR A 120 15.33 3.62 -14.08
C THR A 120 15.11 2.44 -15.03
N LYS A 121 14.85 2.71 -16.33
CA LYS A 121 14.80 1.66 -17.35
C LYS A 121 16.11 0.86 -17.42
N ASP A 122 17.23 1.54 -17.24
CA ASP A 122 18.55 0.88 -17.22
C ASP A 122 18.72 -0.02 -15.98
N ASP A 123 18.21 0.39 -14.82
CA ASP A 123 18.20 -0.46 -13.62
C ASP A 123 17.33 -1.72 -13.84
N VAL A 124 16.19 -1.57 -14.49
CA VAL A 124 15.33 -2.73 -14.83
C VAL A 124 16.04 -3.67 -15.81
N SER A 125 16.64 -3.14 -16.89
CA SER A 125 17.30 -3.95 -17.92
C SER A 125 18.55 -4.68 -17.40
N ARG A 126 19.24 -4.11 -16.42
CA ARG A 126 20.43 -4.68 -15.78
C ARG A 126 20.14 -5.47 -14.52
N ASN A 127 18.85 -5.61 -14.16
CA ASN A 127 18.39 -6.25 -12.92
C ASN A 127 19.03 -5.65 -11.64
N ASN A 128 19.26 -4.34 -11.63
CA ASN A 128 19.76 -3.62 -10.46
C ASN A 128 18.69 -3.54 -9.38
N GLY A 129 19.13 -3.33 -8.13
CA GLY A 129 18.25 -3.06 -6.99
C GLY A 129 17.47 -1.75 -7.10
N TRP A 130 16.54 -1.52 -6.18
CA TRP A 130 15.83 -0.25 -6.03
C TRP A 130 16.78 0.84 -5.52
N ARG A 131 16.61 2.04 -6.06
CA ARG A 131 17.31 3.25 -5.62
C ARG A 131 16.41 4.08 -4.74
N VAL A 132 16.99 4.88 -3.84
CA VAL A 132 16.25 5.82 -3.00
C VAL A 132 16.93 7.17 -3.07
N GLU A 133 16.25 8.17 -3.58
CA GLU A 133 16.77 9.54 -3.72
C GLU A 133 15.68 10.57 -3.39
N THR A 134 16.10 11.82 -3.13
CA THR A 134 15.19 12.93 -2.84
C THR A 134 14.49 13.44 -4.11
N THR A 135 13.40 14.17 -3.95
CA THR A 135 12.74 14.87 -5.08
C THR A 135 13.73 15.78 -5.82
N GLU A 136 14.60 16.49 -5.10
CA GLU A 136 15.61 17.37 -5.66
C GLU A 136 16.62 16.61 -6.54
N GLN A 137 17.04 15.41 -6.11
CA GLN A 137 17.91 14.53 -6.89
C GLN A 137 17.19 13.93 -8.10
N LEU A 138 15.91 13.55 -7.94
CA LEU A 138 15.10 13.04 -9.05
C LEU A 138 14.96 14.04 -10.20
N VAL A 139 14.84 15.32 -9.89
CA VAL A 139 14.74 16.38 -10.91
C VAL A 139 16.00 16.45 -11.78
N GLN A 140 17.15 16.00 -11.27
CA GLN A 140 18.40 15.94 -12.05
C GLN A 140 18.48 14.71 -12.96
N ILE A 141 17.61 13.73 -12.77
CA ILE A 141 17.55 12.53 -13.62
C ILE A 141 16.66 12.83 -14.82
N HIS A 142 17.04 12.36 -16.00
CA HIS A 142 16.19 12.45 -17.17
C HIS A 142 14.89 11.65 -16.95
N LEU A 143 13.80 12.34 -16.64
CA LEU A 143 12.50 11.72 -16.36
C LEU A 143 11.89 11.05 -17.59
N ARG A 144 12.30 11.43 -18.80
CA ARG A 144 11.87 10.83 -20.06
C ARG A 144 13.04 10.40 -20.91
N ARG A 145 12.84 9.28 -21.62
CA ARG A 145 13.76 8.77 -22.66
C ARG A 145 12.98 8.67 -23.96
N GLY A 146 13.07 9.72 -24.79
CA GLY A 146 12.16 9.90 -25.93
C GLY A 146 10.73 10.17 -25.46
N LYS A 147 9.77 9.40 -25.98
CA LYS A 147 8.34 9.52 -25.58
C LYS A 147 8.00 8.78 -24.28
N ALA A 148 8.85 7.89 -23.80
CA ALA A 148 8.56 7.03 -22.66
C ALA A 148 9.12 7.57 -21.35
N TYR A 149 8.41 7.33 -20.26
CA TYR A 149 8.91 7.61 -18.91
C TYR A 149 10.11 6.71 -18.59
N ASN A 150 11.09 7.28 -17.90
CA ASN A 150 12.34 6.60 -17.55
C ASN A 150 12.34 6.04 -16.13
N LEU A 151 11.47 6.53 -15.26
CA LEU A 151 11.41 6.15 -13.86
C LEU A 151 10.15 5.33 -13.58
N SER A 152 10.29 4.32 -12.72
CA SER A 152 9.19 3.54 -12.18
C SER A 152 9.28 3.52 -10.67
N VAL A 153 8.17 3.74 -9.98
CA VAL A 153 8.04 3.58 -8.52
C VAL A 153 7.42 2.21 -8.22
N PRO A 154 7.74 1.58 -7.08
CA PRO A 154 7.09 0.33 -6.72
C PRO A 154 5.61 0.59 -6.38
N VAL A 155 4.76 -0.33 -6.79
CA VAL A 155 3.38 -0.41 -6.33
C VAL A 155 3.39 -1.21 -5.03
N SER A 156 2.54 -0.86 -4.07
CA SER A 156 2.35 -1.65 -2.86
C SER A 156 1.82 -3.05 -3.20
N GLU A 157 2.20 -4.05 -2.41
CA GLU A 157 1.57 -5.37 -2.48
C GLU A 157 0.09 -5.29 -2.09
N ALA A 158 -0.66 -6.36 -2.35
CA ALA A 158 -2.08 -6.42 -2.06
C ALA A 158 -2.35 -6.17 -0.56
N ILE A 159 -3.30 -5.27 -0.29
CA ILE A 159 -3.70 -4.96 1.07
C ILE A 159 -4.84 -5.90 1.46
N HIS A 160 -4.65 -6.63 2.57
CA HIS A 160 -5.66 -7.48 3.13
C HIS A 160 -6.52 -6.67 4.11
N PHE A 161 -7.63 -6.15 3.62
CA PHE A 161 -8.66 -5.59 4.50
C PHE A 161 -9.34 -6.72 5.26
N GLY A 162 -9.72 -6.46 6.52
CA GLY A 162 -10.53 -7.39 7.29
C GLY A 162 -11.83 -7.76 6.55
N TYR A 163 -12.38 -8.96 6.87
CA TYR A 163 -13.64 -9.41 6.28
C TYR A 163 -14.72 -8.35 6.46
N LYS A 164 -15.37 -8.01 5.35
CA LYS A 164 -16.53 -7.13 5.33
C LYS A 164 -17.66 -7.83 4.59
N GLU A 165 -18.81 -7.90 5.23
CA GLU A 165 -19.99 -8.38 4.52
C GLU A 165 -20.38 -7.37 3.44
N LEU A 166 -20.37 -7.84 2.20
CA LEU A 166 -20.70 -7.03 1.03
C LEU A 166 -22.16 -7.30 0.62
N PRO A 167 -22.88 -6.29 0.12
CA PRO A 167 -24.24 -6.48 -0.36
C PRO A 167 -24.29 -7.47 -1.53
N LEU A 168 -23.29 -7.46 -2.41
CA LEU A 168 -23.14 -8.40 -3.53
C LEU A 168 -21.81 -9.17 -3.37
N ASP A 169 -21.85 -10.46 -3.66
CA ASP A 169 -20.63 -11.29 -3.69
C ASP A 169 -19.64 -10.74 -4.73
N PRO A 170 -18.34 -10.57 -4.39
CA PRO A 170 -17.34 -10.01 -5.30
C PRO A 170 -17.14 -10.81 -6.58
N TYR A 171 -17.31 -12.14 -6.52
CA TYR A 171 -17.23 -13.00 -7.70
C TYR A 171 -18.38 -12.71 -8.66
N VAL A 172 -19.61 -12.64 -8.15
CA VAL A 172 -20.80 -12.29 -8.94
C VAL A 172 -20.65 -10.90 -9.55
N LEU A 173 -20.17 -9.92 -8.76
CA LEU A 173 -19.91 -8.58 -9.27
C LEU A 173 -18.88 -8.58 -10.40
N GLY A 174 -17.78 -9.32 -10.25
CA GLY A 174 -16.74 -9.45 -11.28
C GLY A 174 -17.27 -10.06 -12.57
N CYS A 175 -18.04 -11.14 -12.47
CA CYS A 175 -18.69 -11.77 -13.62
C CYS A 175 -19.66 -10.82 -14.35
N LEU A 176 -20.48 -10.09 -13.58
CA LEU A 176 -21.44 -9.13 -14.15
C LEU A 176 -20.75 -7.92 -14.79
N LEU A 177 -19.61 -7.47 -14.26
CA LEU A 177 -18.82 -6.38 -14.86
C LEU A 177 -18.13 -6.81 -16.16
N GLY A 178 -17.76 -8.10 -16.28
CA GLY A 178 -17.14 -8.65 -17.48
C GLY A 178 -18.17 -8.94 -18.57
N ASP A 179 -19.14 -9.78 -18.27
CA ASP A 179 -20.07 -10.39 -19.23
C ASP A 179 -21.55 -10.03 -18.96
N GLY A 180 -21.80 -9.09 -18.05
CA GLY A 180 -23.16 -8.64 -17.72
C GLY A 180 -23.69 -7.54 -18.62
N GLY A 181 -24.98 -7.57 -18.90
CA GLY A 181 -25.71 -6.51 -19.59
C GLY A 181 -26.69 -5.80 -18.66
N PHE A 182 -26.63 -4.46 -18.65
CA PHE A 182 -27.44 -3.59 -17.80
C PHE A 182 -28.24 -2.54 -18.59
N THR A 183 -28.44 -2.80 -19.90
CA THR A 183 -29.07 -1.83 -20.81
C THR A 183 -30.61 -1.84 -20.77
N THR A 184 -31.17 -2.84 -20.10
CA THR A 184 -32.62 -3.00 -19.95
C THR A 184 -33.01 -2.99 -18.47
N ASP A 185 -34.27 -3.15 -18.17
CA ASP A 185 -34.82 -3.35 -16.84
C ASP A 185 -34.43 -4.67 -16.17
N ARG A 186 -33.69 -5.51 -16.90
CA ARG A 186 -33.23 -6.83 -16.45
C ARG A 186 -31.72 -6.93 -16.58
N ILE A 187 -31.13 -7.63 -15.62
CA ILE A 187 -29.73 -7.98 -15.67
C ILE A 187 -29.58 -9.22 -16.58
N THR A 188 -28.73 -9.12 -17.58
CA THR A 188 -28.39 -10.27 -18.43
C THR A 188 -26.96 -10.68 -18.18
N PHE A 189 -26.66 -11.96 -18.37
CA PHE A 189 -25.32 -12.52 -18.31
C PHE A 189 -25.08 -13.43 -19.50
N THR A 190 -23.99 -13.25 -20.23
CA THR A 190 -23.71 -14.00 -21.44
C THR A 190 -22.36 -14.69 -21.32
N ASN A 191 -22.35 -15.98 -21.04
CA ASN A 191 -21.12 -16.76 -20.93
C ASN A 191 -21.39 -18.23 -21.27
N PRO A 192 -20.54 -18.91 -22.10
CA PRO A 192 -20.71 -20.32 -22.47
C PRO A 192 -20.30 -21.28 -21.31
N GLU A 193 -19.59 -20.82 -20.30
CA GLU A 193 -19.06 -21.66 -19.23
C GLU A 193 -20.10 -21.84 -18.12
N ILE A 194 -20.74 -22.99 -18.12
CA ILE A 194 -21.80 -23.33 -17.17
C ILE A 194 -21.33 -23.32 -15.70
N ASP A 195 -20.06 -23.62 -15.47
CA ASP A 195 -19.48 -23.63 -14.11
C ASP A 195 -19.44 -22.24 -13.50
N ILE A 196 -19.21 -21.20 -14.30
CA ILE A 196 -19.27 -19.81 -13.86
C ILE A 196 -20.69 -19.46 -13.45
N LEU A 197 -21.67 -19.83 -14.29
CA LEU A 197 -23.08 -19.61 -13.98
C LEU A 197 -23.50 -20.29 -12.67
N ASN A 198 -23.17 -21.59 -12.53
CA ASN A 198 -23.51 -22.36 -11.33
C ASN A 198 -22.94 -21.70 -10.06
N ARG A 199 -21.70 -21.28 -10.12
CA ARG A 199 -21.05 -20.60 -8.98
C ARG A 199 -21.71 -19.24 -8.65
N MET A 200 -22.11 -18.49 -9.68
CA MET A 200 -22.88 -17.25 -9.47
C MET A 200 -24.23 -17.55 -8.83
N GLU A 201 -24.95 -18.57 -9.30
CA GLU A 201 -26.24 -18.96 -8.75
C GLU A 201 -26.15 -19.39 -7.30
N GLU A 202 -25.14 -20.20 -6.93
CA GLU A 202 -24.91 -20.58 -5.53
C GLU A 202 -24.77 -19.35 -4.63
N SER A 203 -23.98 -18.36 -5.04
CA SER A 203 -23.81 -17.10 -4.27
C SER A 203 -25.10 -16.29 -4.18
N LEU A 204 -25.89 -16.23 -5.24
CA LEU A 204 -27.16 -15.50 -5.26
C LEU A 204 -28.23 -16.20 -4.43
N GLN A 205 -28.31 -17.53 -4.46
CA GLN A 205 -29.24 -18.33 -3.67
C GLN A 205 -28.99 -18.19 -2.17
N LEU A 206 -27.72 -18.17 -1.73
CA LEU A 206 -27.35 -17.92 -0.34
C LEU A 206 -27.93 -16.59 0.18
N LYS A 207 -28.02 -15.58 -0.68
CA LYS A 207 -28.63 -14.27 -0.36
C LYS A 207 -30.11 -14.17 -0.69
N LYS A 208 -30.75 -15.23 -1.20
CA LYS A 208 -32.17 -15.27 -1.60
C LYS A 208 -32.52 -14.22 -2.66
N TRP A 209 -31.61 -13.87 -3.55
CA TRP A 209 -31.83 -12.83 -4.57
C TRP A 209 -32.54 -13.32 -5.83
N GLY A 210 -32.57 -14.63 -6.08
CA GLY A 210 -33.17 -15.22 -7.27
C GLY A 210 -32.20 -16.13 -8.03
N ARG A 211 -32.52 -16.42 -9.26
CA ARG A 211 -31.73 -17.27 -10.16
C ARG A 211 -31.72 -16.73 -11.57
N PHE A 212 -30.72 -17.11 -12.33
CA PHE A 212 -30.67 -16.88 -13.77
C PHE A 212 -31.58 -17.88 -14.52
N VAL A 213 -32.20 -17.40 -15.58
CA VAL A 213 -33.00 -18.22 -16.49
C VAL A 213 -32.44 -18.05 -17.90
N GLU A 214 -32.26 -19.14 -18.62
CA GLU A 214 -31.78 -19.09 -20.01
C GLU A 214 -32.74 -18.30 -20.89
N HIS A 215 -32.20 -17.37 -21.66
CA HIS A 215 -33.01 -16.53 -22.55
C HIS A 215 -33.46 -17.34 -23.76
N LYS A 216 -34.77 -17.37 -24.03
CA LYS A 216 -35.34 -18.07 -25.16
C LYS A 216 -34.81 -17.48 -26.48
N GLY A 217 -34.16 -18.33 -27.31
CA GLY A 217 -33.69 -17.98 -28.64
C GLY A 217 -32.24 -17.53 -28.74
N THR A 218 -31.54 -17.40 -27.60
CA THR A 218 -30.08 -17.11 -27.57
C THR A 218 -29.35 -18.16 -26.75
N LYS A 219 -28.29 -18.74 -27.31
CA LYS A 219 -27.44 -19.67 -26.57
C LYS A 219 -26.57 -18.92 -25.58
N CYS A 220 -26.35 -19.45 -24.38
CA CYS A 220 -25.45 -18.96 -23.35
C CYS A 220 -25.79 -17.54 -22.82
N GLN A 221 -27.01 -17.05 -23.06
CA GLN A 221 -27.49 -15.82 -22.47
C GLN A 221 -28.52 -16.13 -21.39
N TYR A 222 -28.33 -15.56 -20.22
CA TYR A 222 -29.15 -15.77 -19.05
C TYR A 222 -29.73 -14.44 -18.58
N VAL A 223 -30.94 -14.47 -18.03
CA VAL A 223 -31.65 -13.28 -17.51
C VAL A 223 -31.94 -13.51 -16.04
N PHE A 224 -31.65 -12.48 -15.23
CA PHE A 224 -31.92 -12.46 -13.80
C PHE A 224 -33.19 -11.68 -13.50
#